data_10736385e59a90a1d14d92188c59712c
#
_entry.id   10736385e59a90a1d14d92188c59712c
#
_cell.length_a   1.000
_cell.length_b   1.000
_cell.length_c   1.000
_cell.angle_alpha   90.00
_cell.angle_beta   90.00
_cell.angle_gamma   90.00
#
_symmetry.space_group_name_H-M   'P 1'
#
loop_
_entity.id
_entity.type
_entity.pdbx_description
1 polymer ?
#
loop_
_entity_poly.entity_id
_entity_poly.type
_entity_poly.pdbx_seq_one_letter_code
_entity_poly.pdbx_strand_id
1 'polypeptide(L)'
;MMKYDLTVSTAESCTGGMIAARLVNVAGVSEVFREGYVTYSNKAKRKLLKVGKNTLKEFGAVSKQTAEEMARGGMEFSDSDVCIAVTGIAGPDGGTKEKPVGLVF
;
A
#
# COMPACT_ATOMS: atom_id res chain seq x y z
N MET A 1 -1.51 9.14 15.89
CA MET A 1 -1.26 10.16 14.87
C MET A 1 -1.71 11.54 15.29
N MET A 2 -2.98 11.71 15.60
CA MET A 2 -3.51 13.04 15.99
C MET A 2 -2.76 13.64 17.18
N LYS A 3 -2.42 12.82 18.16
CA LYS A 3 -1.72 13.25 19.39
C LYS A 3 -0.36 13.90 19.09
N TYR A 4 0.32 13.48 18.00
CA TYR A 4 1.68 13.93 17.69
C TYR A 4 1.74 14.79 16.42
N ASP A 5 0.61 15.21 15.88
CA ASP A 5 0.52 15.95 14.63
C ASP A 5 1.15 15.24 13.43
N LEU A 6 1.18 13.90 13.49
CA LEU A 6 1.68 13.09 12.38
C LEU A 6 0.58 12.87 11.36
N THR A 7 0.97 12.83 10.10
CA THR A 7 0.05 12.57 8.98
C THR A 7 0.29 11.19 8.41
N VAL A 8 -0.76 10.58 7.84
CA VAL A 8 -0.72 9.24 7.31
C VAL A 8 -1.29 9.18 5.89
N SER A 9 -0.72 8.31 5.09
CA SER A 9 -1.26 7.94 3.77
C SER A 9 -1.35 6.42 3.69
N THR A 10 -2.06 5.94 2.68
CA THR A 10 -2.18 4.51 2.43
C THR A 10 -1.75 4.20 1.00
N ALA A 11 -1.16 3.02 0.81
CA ALA A 11 -0.77 2.51 -0.49
C ALA A 11 -1.24 1.06 -0.56
N GLU A 12 -2.38 0.84 -1.20
CA GLU A 12 -3.07 -0.44 -1.16
C GLU A 12 -3.04 -1.16 -2.50
N SER A 13 -2.89 -2.46 -2.46
CA SER A 13 -3.03 -3.32 -3.62
C SER A 13 -4.21 -4.27 -3.39
N CYS A 14 -3.99 -5.43 -2.80
CA CYS A 14 -5.04 -6.43 -2.62
C CYS A 14 -6.24 -5.94 -1.80
N THR A 15 -6.06 -5.00 -0.92
CA THR A 15 -7.14 -4.46 -0.07
C THR A 15 -8.04 -3.46 -0.80
N GLY A 16 -7.60 -2.93 -1.94
CA GLY A 16 -8.43 -2.12 -2.83
C GLY A 16 -9.07 -0.87 -2.24
N GLY A 17 -8.50 -0.33 -1.16
CA GLY A 17 -9.03 0.87 -0.50
C GLY A 17 -9.67 0.58 0.86
N MET A 18 -9.71 -0.67 1.29
CA MET A 18 -10.36 -1.03 2.57
C MET A 18 -9.64 -0.45 3.78
N ILE A 19 -8.32 -0.26 3.73
CA ILE A 19 -7.60 0.35 4.84
C ILE A 19 -7.96 1.82 4.96
N ALA A 20 -7.97 2.55 3.84
CA ALA A 20 -8.40 3.94 3.80
C ALA A 20 -9.83 4.07 4.30
N ALA A 21 -10.73 3.18 3.88
CA ALA A 21 -12.12 3.17 4.31
C ALA A 21 -12.25 3.01 5.83
N ARG A 22 -11.43 2.16 6.43
CA ARG A 22 -11.42 1.97 7.89
C ARG A 22 -10.92 3.22 8.62
N LEU A 23 -9.90 3.88 8.07
CA LEU A 23 -9.37 5.10 8.69
C LEU A 23 -10.41 6.21 8.74
N VAL A 24 -11.19 6.38 7.68
CA VAL A 24 -12.16 7.47 7.63
C VAL A 24 -13.36 7.28 8.58
N ASN A 25 -13.46 6.11 9.22
CA ASN A 25 -14.47 5.89 10.26
C ASN A 25 -14.10 6.59 11.58
N VAL A 26 -12.87 7.05 11.71
CA VAL A 26 -12.41 7.71 12.94
C VAL A 26 -12.72 9.20 12.88
N ALA A 27 -13.40 9.72 13.91
CA ALA A 27 -13.70 11.15 13.98
C ALA A 27 -12.40 11.97 14.00
N GLY A 28 -12.36 13.05 13.23
CA GLY A 28 -11.19 13.94 13.15
C GLY A 28 -10.07 13.46 12.25
N VAL A 29 -10.26 12.33 11.57
CA VAL A 29 -9.22 11.73 10.73
C VAL A 29 -8.79 12.63 9.57
N SER A 30 -9.65 13.55 9.14
CA SER A 30 -9.32 14.46 8.04
C SER A 30 -8.09 15.34 8.32
N GLU A 31 -7.75 15.53 9.57
CA GLU A 31 -6.54 16.28 9.95
C GLU A 31 -5.27 15.43 9.85
N VAL A 32 -5.41 14.12 9.78
CA VAL A 32 -4.29 13.16 9.80
C VAL A 32 -4.15 12.42 8.48
N PHE A 33 -5.26 11.95 7.91
CA PHE A 33 -5.24 11.18 6.66
C PHE A 33 -5.16 12.13 5.47
N ARG A 34 -4.11 11.98 4.68
CA ARG A 34 -3.82 12.88 3.54
C ARG A 34 -4.27 12.32 2.21
N GLU A 35 -3.74 11.18 1.84
CA GLU A 35 -3.99 10.56 0.54
C GLU A 35 -4.01 9.05 0.66
N GLY A 36 -4.79 8.42 -0.20
CA GLY A 36 -4.79 6.98 -0.36
C GLY A 36 -4.55 6.62 -1.81
N TYR A 37 -3.64 5.69 -2.03
CA TYR A 37 -3.34 5.18 -3.37
C TYR A 37 -3.84 3.75 -3.47
N VAL A 38 -4.65 3.48 -4.48
CA VAL A 38 -5.05 2.12 -4.80
C VAL A 38 -4.29 1.72 -6.06
N THR A 39 -3.20 0.99 -5.86
CA THR A 39 -2.30 0.57 -6.94
C THR A 39 -2.43 -0.93 -7.17
N TYR A 40 -3.58 -1.33 -7.68
CA TYR A 40 -3.96 -2.73 -7.80
C TYR A 40 -3.10 -3.49 -8.82
N SER A 41 -2.68 -2.81 -9.88
CA SER A 41 -1.84 -3.41 -10.93
C SER A 41 -0.37 -3.06 -10.74
N ASN A 42 0.51 -3.81 -11.39
CA ASN A 42 1.94 -3.50 -11.39
C ASN A 42 2.21 -2.17 -12.09
N LYS A 43 1.47 -1.88 -13.14
CA LYS A 43 1.58 -0.60 -13.84
C LYS A 43 1.27 0.57 -12.91
N ALA A 44 0.18 0.45 -12.13
CA ALA A 44 -0.19 1.49 -11.17
C ALA A 44 0.87 1.66 -10.08
N LYS A 45 1.44 0.55 -9.58
CA LYS A 45 2.52 0.61 -8.58
C LYS A 45 3.72 1.39 -9.10
N ARG A 46 4.10 1.15 -10.36
CA ARG A 46 5.21 1.85 -10.98
C ARG A 46 4.88 3.32 -11.27
N LYS A 47 3.71 3.57 -11.80
CA LYS A 47 3.28 4.90 -12.24
C LYS A 47 3.05 5.85 -11.06
N LEU A 48 2.34 5.40 -10.05
CA LEU A 48 1.89 6.25 -8.94
C LEU A 48 2.85 6.28 -7.76
N LEU A 49 3.52 5.16 -7.49
CA LEU A 49 4.37 5.02 -6.31
C LEU A 49 5.85 4.82 -6.66
N LYS A 50 6.17 4.80 -7.92
CA LYS A 50 7.54 4.57 -8.44
C LYS A 50 8.17 3.29 -7.93
N VAL A 51 7.37 2.24 -7.77
CA VAL A 51 7.90 0.90 -7.50
C VAL A 51 8.76 0.48 -8.69
N GLY A 52 9.96 -0.02 -8.41
CA GLY A 52 10.92 -0.36 -9.44
C GLY A 52 10.48 -1.52 -10.32
N LYS A 53 10.69 -1.39 -11.63
CA LYS A 53 10.41 -2.47 -12.58
C LYS A 53 11.20 -3.74 -12.21
N ASN A 54 12.46 -3.56 -11.82
CA ASN A 54 13.31 -4.69 -11.42
C ASN A 54 12.85 -5.34 -10.13
N THR A 55 12.33 -4.55 -9.19
CA THR A 55 11.77 -5.07 -7.95
C THR A 55 10.59 -5.98 -8.24
N LEU A 56 9.68 -5.53 -9.11
CA LEU A 56 8.52 -6.32 -9.49
C LEU A 56 8.92 -7.59 -10.25
N LYS A 57 9.94 -7.49 -11.10
CA LYS A 57 10.42 -8.63 -11.88
C LYS A 57 11.10 -9.66 -10.98
N GLU A 58 11.95 -9.22 -10.05
CA GLU A 58 12.75 -10.11 -9.21
C GLU A 58 11.96 -10.70 -8.04
N PHE A 59 11.20 -9.87 -7.34
CA PHE A 59 10.51 -10.28 -6.12
C PHE A 59 9.00 -10.44 -6.28
N GLY A 60 8.43 -9.88 -7.35
CA GLY A 60 6.99 -9.91 -7.60
C GLY A 60 6.24 -8.83 -6.84
N ALA A 61 4.96 -8.68 -7.21
CA ALA A 61 4.10 -7.69 -6.57
C ALA A 61 3.85 -8.00 -5.09
N VAL A 62 3.77 -9.28 -4.74
CA VAL A 62 3.52 -9.72 -3.37
C VAL A 62 4.84 -10.08 -2.73
N SER A 63 5.48 -9.07 -2.14
CA SER A 63 6.78 -9.22 -1.49
C SER A 63 7.03 -8.08 -0.53
N LYS A 64 7.92 -8.33 0.41
CA LYS A 64 8.37 -7.31 1.36
C LYS A 64 8.98 -6.12 0.61
N GLN A 65 9.79 -6.41 -0.40
CA GLN A 65 10.50 -5.39 -1.17
C GLN A 65 9.50 -4.45 -1.88
N THR A 66 8.48 -5.01 -2.50
CA THR A 66 7.45 -4.21 -3.16
C THR A 66 6.65 -3.39 -2.14
N ALA A 67 6.28 -3.99 -1.02
CA ALA A 67 5.56 -3.27 0.03
C ALA A 67 6.38 -2.08 0.57
N GLU A 68 7.67 -2.28 0.77
CA GLU A 68 8.56 -1.20 1.24
C GLU A 68 8.63 -0.05 0.22
N GLU A 69 8.74 -0.37 -1.06
CA GLU A 69 8.78 0.66 -2.11
C GLU A 69 7.45 1.37 -2.27
N MET A 70 6.33 0.64 -2.11
CA MET A 70 5.01 1.25 -2.09
C MET A 70 4.89 2.26 -0.95
N ALA A 71 5.31 1.88 0.25
CA ALA A 71 5.25 2.76 1.42
C ALA A 71 6.13 4.00 1.24
N ARG A 72 7.33 3.81 0.71
CA ARG A 72 8.25 4.92 0.46
C ARG A 72 7.68 5.90 -0.55
N GLY A 73 7.13 5.38 -1.66
CA GLY A 73 6.50 6.21 -2.68
C GLY A 73 5.27 6.94 -2.14
N GLY A 74 4.45 6.24 -1.36
CA GLY A 74 3.27 6.84 -0.74
C GLY A 74 3.63 8.00 0.19
N MET A 75 4.66 7.84 1.01
CA MET A 75 5.14 8.92 1.86
C MET A 75 5.64 10.12 1.06
N GLU A 76 6.44 9.84 0.04
CA GLU A 76 7.06 10.88 -0.80
C GLU A 76 6.01 11.72 -1.53
N PHE A 77 5.08 11.05 -2.22
CA PHE A 77 4.13 11.76 -3.08
C PHE A 77 2.96 12.38 -2.33
N SER A 78 2.60 11.85 -1.17
CA SER A 78 1.57 12.45 -0.33
C SER A 78 2.13 13.49 0.64
N ASP A 79 3.44 13.53 0.80
CA ASP A 79 4.10 14.35 1.82
C ASP A 79 3.58 14.04 3.22
N SER A 80 3.28 12.77 3.47
CA SER A 80 2.85 12.31 4.79
C SER A 80 4.04 11.81 5.60
N ASP A 81 3.87 11.75 6.92
CA ASP A 81 4.90 11.28 7.83
C ASP A 81 4.98 9.75 7.86
N VAL A 82 3.83 9.10 7.63
CA VAL A 82 3.71 7.64 7.67
C VAL A 82 2.89 7.18 6.47
N CYS A 83 3.27 6.07 5.88
CA CYS A 83 2.46 5.42 4.86
C CYS A 83 2.28 3.94 5.22
N ILE A 84 1.04 3.50 5.21
CA ILE A 84 0.69 2.08 5.39
C ILE A 84 0.55 1.46 4.02
N ALA A 85 1.43 0.53 3.69
CA ALA A 85 1.40 -0.16 2.40
C ALA A 85 1.03 -1.62 2.58
N VAL A 86 0.15 -2.12 1.70
CA VAL A 86 -0.31 -3.51 1.74
C VAL A 86 -0.32 -4.10 0.34
N THR A 87 0.27 -5.27 0.20
CA THR A 87 0.19 -6.07 -1.02
C THR A 87 0.02 -7.53 -0.61
N GLY A 88 -0.70 -8.31 -1.43
CA GLY A 88 -0.99 -9.68 -1.06
C GLY A 88 -1.77 -10.43 -2.12
N ILE A 89 -2.09 -11.67 -1.82
CA ILE A 89 -2.86 -12.56 -2.69
C ILE A 89 -4.22 -12.78 -2.04
N ALA A 90 -5.21 -12.04 -2.54
CA ALA A 90 -6.58 -12.09 -1.99
C ALA A 90 -7.30 -13.40 -2.34
N GLY A 91 -6.95 -14.02 -3.46
CA GLY A 91 -7.64 -15.20 -3.95
C GLY A 91 -8.94 -14.85 -4.69
N PRO A 92 -9.73 -15.88 -5.05
CA PRO A 92 -9.48 -17.31 -4.82
C PRO A 92 -8.33 -17.88 -5.66
N ASP A 93 -7.96 -17.20 -6.75
CA ASP A 93 -6.89 -17.64 -7.65
C ASP A 93 -5.58 -16.89 -7.39
N GLY A 94 -4.52 -17.29 -8.08
CA GLY A 94 -3.24 -16.58 -8.08
C GLY A 94 -2.25 -17.04 -7.04
N GLY A 95 -2.65 -17.93 -6.14
CA GLY A 95 -1.74 -18.47 -5.13
C GLY A 95 -0.78 -19.51 -5.70
N THR A 96 0.41 -19.56 -5.14
CA THR A 96 1.40 -20.58 -5.45
C THR A 96 1.85 -21.23 -4.14
N LYS A 97 2.71 -22.24 -4.24
CA LYS A 97 3.24 -22.92 -3.06
C LYS A 97 4.05 -21.96 -2.18
N GLU A 98 4.85 -21.12 -2.83
CA GLU A 98 5.71 -20.14 -2.14
C GLU A 98 4.92 -18.91 -1.70
N LYS A 99 3.88 -18.55 -2.46
CA LYS A 99 3.03 -17.40 -2.17
C LYS A 99 1.56 -17.83 -2.22
N PRO A 100 1.07 -18.47 -1.16
CA PRO A 100 -0.30 -18.98 -1.15
C PRO A 100 -1.33 -17.86 -1.03
N VAL A 101 -2.57 -18.19 -1.39
CA VAL A 101 -3.71 -17.28 -1.16
C VAL A 101 -3.75 -16.92 0.33
N GLY A 102 -3.93 -15.64 0.61
CA GLY A 102 -3.93 -15.13 1.98
C GLY A 102 -2.58 -14.58 2.45
N LEU A 103 -1.51 -14.74 1.64
CA LEU A 103 -0.22 -14.15 1.98
C LEU A 103 -0.29 -12.63 1.79
N VAL A 104 0.09 -11.88 2.81
CA VAL A 104 0.01 -10.42 2.82
C VAL A 104 1.29 -9.84 3.43
N PHE A 105 1.76 -8.81 2.80
CA PHE A 105 2.86 -8.01 3.31
C PHE A 105 2.41 -6.58 3.55
#